data_c3728b862fe8a5d9328c682dc453a6e4
#
_entry.id   c3728b862fe8a5d9328c682dc453a6e4
#
_cell.length_a   1.000
_cell.length_b   1.000
_cell.length_c   1.000
_cell.angle_alpha   90.00
_cell.angle_beta   90.00
_cell.angle_gamma   90.00
#
_symmetry.space_group_name_H-M   'P 1'
#
loop_
_entity.id
_entity.type
_entity.pdbx_description
1 polymer ?
#
loop_
_entity_poly.entity_id
_entity_poly.type
_entity_poly.pdbx_seq_one_letter_code
_entity_poly.pdbx_strand_id
1 'polypeptide(L)'
;MNKFNILIAMLVCLNICGCSDFLEEDPKGKLTTDNFYNSESDARQAINGVYRRLSDSWVTGYNIKQIPNDLLKRASWDEASGLSNFTYGSENTYIAGMWQNHYAVIKDCNSVIDNVTTNKEKINNWERYVGQAHGIRAFLYFDLVRWFGDVPLVLTDTKSLDGLEVTRTPQKEVFRQIIEDFEYCISHTMDKGDTSKGYQYGRLTKDACHGFLAKVYLWLGSVAQRDGKEILGNAADNFEKSLEHSSAVIQGGRYKLVDYYPDVFNAKTRDKAPDEVLWCVQGLTGDDTGTWTGMMFGIRGNQNLGGSWDNISSSDYHRMMYEPSDSIRRLWNCPRMTIQDDGTLWGWDYKMYWDTRGDQKLSEATENNNWLQWSIGKFRRYPLADPSSYNYTNFGMDEPLLRYADVLLMYAEAYNEVNHGPGDYRPSSGMDMSGISIQSAYDAVNLVRKRSRIANEGIMHQDVLPRKLITDYATEVDECVPDWKPGAYGYIYDGVRTAWEYNRYGDDYTAFRTEILNERARELVAESTDRWCDLVRRGIQVKQMQAWRQYNPFISNTEREITTPGAPENIQSRNMLLPVPLS
;
A
#
# COMPACT_ATOMS: atom_id res chain seq x y z
N MET A 1 27.09 52.25 -61.33
CA MET A 1 27.07 51.51 -60.10
C MET A 1 28.48 51.15 -59.69
N ASN A 2 28.93 51.63 -58.55
CA ASN A 2 30.30 51.41 -58.10
C ASN A 2 30.52 49.92 -57.76
N LYS A 3 31.68 49.39 -58.19
CA LYS A 3 32.07 48.00 -57.89
C LYS A 3 31.89 47.60 -56.40
N PHE A 4 31.96 48.59 -55.54
CA PHE A 4 31.75 48.46 -54.10
C PHE A 4 30.30 48.11 -53.73
N ASN A 5 29.29 48.66 -54.39
CA ASN A 5 27.90 48.39 -54.19
C ASN A 5 27.49 46.99 -54.69
N ILE A 6 28.17 46.46 -55.69
CA ILE A 6 27.95 45.09 -56.17
C ILE A 6 28.52 44.07 -55.18
N LEU A 7 29.69 44.41 -54.58
CA LEU A 7 30.29 43.55 -53.57
C LEU A 7 29.42 43.45 -52.29
N ILE A 8 28.84 44.59 -51.88
CA ILE A 8 27.88 44.59 -50.70
C ILE A 8 26.63 43.84 -51.05
N ALA A 9 26.05 43.97 -52.22
CA ALA A 9 24.90 43.23 -52.66
C ALA A 9 25.16 41.73 -52.75
N MET A 10 26.34 41.29 -53.20
CA MET A 10 26.75 39.89 -53.18
C MET A 10 26.97 39.37 -51.76
N LEU A 11 27.51 40.15 -50.83
CA LEU A 11 27.71 39.76 -49.44
C LEU A 11 26.35 39.61 -48.67
N VAL A 12 25.38 40.45 -49.01
CA VAL A 12 24.02 40.37 -48.43
C VAL A 12 23.25 39.18 -48.97
N CYS A 13 23.37 38.85 -50.25
CA CYS A 13 22.75 37.67 -50.86
C CYS A 13 23.34 36.35 -50.33
N LEU A 14 24.62 36.30 -49.96
CA LEU A 14 25.27 35.14 -49.37
C LEU A 14 24.81 34.84 -47.94
N ASN A 15 24.27 35.85 -47.24
CA ASN A 15 23.72 35.64 -45.89
C ASN A 15 22.22 35.26 -45.88
N ILE A 16 21.52 35.29 -47.02
CA ILE A 16 20.10 34.93 -47.11
C ILE A 16 19.91 33.46 -47.53
N CYS A 17 20.95 32.81 -48.06
CA CYS A 17 20.95 31.38 -48.36
C CYS A 17 21.53 30.56 -47.20
N GLY A 18 21.13 30.86 -45.97
CA GLY A 18 21.32 29.95 -44.85
C GLY A 18 20.38 28.75 -45.03
N CYS A 19 20.91 27.60 -45.41
CA CYS A 19 20.16 26.36 -45.43
C CYS A 19 19.57 26.13 -44.05
N SER A 20 18.26 26.12 -43.95
CA SER A 20 17.53 25.70 -42.73
C SER A 20 17.98 24.33 -42.27
N ASP A 21 18.32 23.45 -43.19
CA ASP A 21 18.79 22.08 -42.95
C ASP A 21 20.17 21.99 -42.27
N PHE A 22 20.98 23.09 -42.28
CA PHE A 22 22.26 23.09 -41.59
C PHE A 22 22.14 23.40 -40.09
N LEU A 23 21.01 23.94 -39.67
CA LEU A 23 20.70 24.23 -38.26
C LEU A 23 19.78 23.15 -37.63
N GLU A 24 19.29 22.20 -38.42
CA GLU A 24 18.66 21.01 -37.86
C GLU A 24 19.78 20.07 -37.37
N GLU A 25 20.05 20.12 -36.06
CA GLU A 25 20.83 19.08 -35.41
C GLU A 25 20.09 17.75 -35.56
N ASP A 26 20.51 16.94 -36.57
CA ASP A 26 20.17 15.53 -36.57
C ASP A 26 20.99 14.85 -35.46
N PRO A 27 20.40 14.56 -34.31
CA PRO A 27 21.13 14.02 -33.15
C PRO A 27 21.46 12.55 -33.39
N LYS A 28 22.40 12.29 -34.31
CA LYS A 28 22.93 10.95 -34.55
C LYS A 28 23.55 10.44 -33.25
N GLY A 29 22.80 9.62 -32.53
CA GLY A 29 23.24 8.96 -31.31
C GLY A 29 22.57 9.45 -30.00
N LYS A 30 21.69 10.43 -30.02
CA LYS A 30 20.83 10.77 -28.89
C LYS A 30 19.43 10.23 -29.12
N LEU A 31 18.89 9.53 -28.12
CA LEU A 31 17.48 9.14 -28.11
C LEU A 31 16.62 10.39 -27.91
N THR A 32 15.81 10.71 -28.90
CA THR A 32 14.77 11.76 -28.83
C THR A 32 13.42 11.09 -28.90
N THR A 33 12.36 11.79 -28.52
CA THR A 33 10.99 11.26 -28.60
C THR A 33 10.65 10.83 -30.03
N ASP A 34 11.17 11.52 -31.05
CA ASP A 34 10.88 11.25 -32.45
C ASP A 34 11.57 9.98 -32.98
N ASN A 35 12.70 9.59 -32.39
CA ASN A 35 13.47 8.41 -32.84
C ASN A 35 13.40 7.21 -31.89
N PHE A 36 12.71 7.33 -30.75
CA PHE A 36 12.67 6.29 -29.72
C PHE A 36 11.53 5.26 -29.95
N TYR A 37 10.30 5.68 -30.23
CA TYR A 37 9.15 4.77 -30.31
C TYR A 37 9.00 4.12 -31.70
N ASN A 38 9.96 3.32 -32.13
CA ASN A 38 9.97 2.69 -33.45
C ASN A 38 9.85 1.15 -33.45
N SER A 39 9.85 0.53 -32.28
CA SER A 39 9.78 -0.92 -32.13
C SER A 39 9.06 -1.34 -30.85
N GLU A 40 8.65 -2.61 -30.79
CA GLU A 40 8.11 -3.20 -29.55
C GLU A 40 9.13 -3.17 -28.40
N SER A 41 10.44 -3.25 -28.70
CA SER A 41 11.49 -3.12 -27.70
C SER A 41 11.47 -1.75 -27.05
N ASP A 42 11.23 -0.69 -27.83
CA ASP A 42 11.19 0.68 -27.31
C ASP A 42 9.98 0.89 -26.42
N ALA A 43 8.80 0.43 -26.84
CA ALA A 43 7.60 0.47 -26.01
C ALA A 43 7.78 -0.28 -24.68
N ARG A 44 8.46 -1.44 -24.72
CA ARG A 44 8.80 -2.21 -23.53
C ARG A 44 9.78 -1.45 -22.62
N GLN A 45 10.78 -0.80 -23.18
CA GLN A 45 11.72 0.02 -22.40
C GLN A 45 11.00 1.22 -21.77
N ALA A 46 10.12 1.89 -22.51
CA ALA A 46 9.34 3.01 -22.00
C ALA A 46 8.48 2.62 -20.80
N ILE A 47 7.67 1.55 -20.93
CA ILE A 47 6.84 1.09 -19.81
C ILE A 47 7.69 0.58 -18.64
N ASN A 48 8.87 -0.02 -18.88
CA ASN A 48 9.80 -0.38 -17.84
C ASN A 48 10.28 0.85 -17.05
N GLY A 49 10.51 1.97 -17.74
CA GLY A 49 10.82 3.25 -17.12
C GLY A 49 9.72 3.72 -16.17
N VAL A 50 8.45 3.58 -16.57
CA VAL A 50 7.29 3.89 -15.70
C VAL A 50 7.29 3.01 -14.45
N TYR A 51 7.45 1.69 -14.60
CA TYR A 51 7.55 0.78 -13.46
C TYR A 51 8.73 1.11 -12.55
N ARG A 52 9.89 1.49 -13.12
CA ARG A 52 11.05 1.88 -12.33
C ARG A 52 10.77 3.11 -11.47
N ARG A 53 10.03 4.09 -11.99
CA ARG A 53 9.64 5.27 -11.21
C ARG A 53 8.65 4.97 -10.08
N LEU A 54 7.86 3.92 -10.18
CA LEU A 54 6.99 3.49 -9.07
C LEU A 54 7.80 3.10 -7.83
N SER A 55 9.07 2.67 -7.99
CA SER A 55 9.94 2.35 -6.86
C SER A 55 10.45 3.58 -6.09
N ASP A 56 10.19 4.79 -6.58
CA ASP A 56 10.49 6.00 -5.83
C ASP A 56 9.65 6.05 -4.56
N SER A 57 10.31 6.27 -3.44
CA SER A 57 9.67 6.32 -2.12
C SER A 57 8.59 7.40 -1.99
N TRP A 58 8.65 8.43 -2.83
CA TRP A 58 7.64 9.47 -2.87
C TRP A 58 6.38 9.03 -3.62
N VAL A 59 6.50 8.11 -4.57
CA VAL A 59 5.37 7.56 -5.32
C VAL A 59 4.67 6.48 -4.50
N THR A 60 5.42 5.53 -3.97
CA THR A 60 4.87 4.53 -3.04
C THR A 60 4.43 5.17 -1.73
N GLY A 61 5.01 6.33 -1.40
CA GLY A 61 4.50 7.24 -0.39
C GLY A 61 4.53 6.71 1.02
N TYR A 62 5.50 5.82 1.36
CA TYR A 62 5.58 5.23 2.69
C TYR A 62 5.59 6.30 3.80
N ASN A 63 6.18 7.47 3.56
CA ASN A 63 6.22 8.56 4.53
C ASN A 63 4.84 9.15 4.81
N ILE A 64 4.09 9.50 3.76
CA ILE A 64 2.77 10.14 3.88
C ILE A 64 1.68 9.10 4.14
N LYS A 65 1.75 8.00 3.41
CA LYS A 65 0.68 7.00 3.42
C LYS A 65 0.58 6.26 4.75
N GLN A 66 1.66 6.19 5.51
CA GLN A 66 1.71 5.41 6.75
C GLN A 66 1.60 6.23 8.03
N ILE A 67 1.93 7.53 8.00
CA ILE A 67 2.04 8.31 9.22
C ILE A 67 0.69 8.76 9.81
N PRO A 68 -0.22 9.38 9.06
CA PRO A 68 -1.43 9.95 9.65
C PRO A 68 -2.51 8.90 9.89
N ASN A 69 -2.25 7.92 10.77
CA ASN A 69 -3.25 6.93 11.16
C ASN A 69 -3.07 6.45 12.61
N ASP A 70 -4.02 5.66 13.10
CA ASP A 70 -4.08 5.16 14.47
C ASP A 70 -3.14 3.97 14.75
N LEU A 71 -2.60 3.34 13.72
CA LEU A 71 -1.76 2.14 13.86
C LEU A 71 -0.27 2.45 14.00
N LEU A 72 0.16 3.61 13.52
CA LEU A 72 1.56 3.95 13.35
C LEU A 72 1.91 5.23 14.09
N LYS A 73 3.11 5.27 14.63
CA LYS A 73 3.72 6.47 15.20
C LYS A 73 5.10 6.70 14.59
N ARG A 74 5.52 7.95 14.51
CA ARG A 74 6.82 8.35 13.99
C ARG A 74 7.66 8.99 15.07
N ALA A 75 8.98 8.90 14.94
CA ALA A 75 9.91 9.58 15.80
C ALA A 75 9.72 11.11 15.71
N SER A 76 9.65 11.78 16.86
CA SER A 76 9.32 13.22 16.96
C SER A 76 10.38 14.16 16.37
N TRP A 77 11.60 13.67 16.15
CA TRP A 77 12.73 14.44 15.62
C TRP A 77 12.75 14.52 14.09
N ASP A 78 11.87 13.80 13.41
CA ASP A 78 11.82 13.78 11.94
C ASP A 78 10.92 14.92 11.41
N GLU A 79 11.31 15.53 10.28
CA GLU A 79 10.54 16.60 9.62
C GLU A 79 9.10 16.22 9.32
N ALA A 80 8.85 14.95 9.04
CA ALA A 80 7.49 14.44 8.87
C ALA A 80 6.68 14.36 10.17
N SER A 81 7.25 14.74 11.31
CA SER A 81 6.53 14.77 12.60
C SER A 81 5.24 15.60 12.55
N GLY A 82 5.23 16.65 11.74
CA GLY A 82 4.04 17.45 11.49
C GLY A 82 2.85 16.66 10.94
N LEU A 83 3.11 15.63 10.12
CA LEU A 83 2.07 14.72 9.62
C LEU A 83 1.46 13.91 10.75
N SER A 84 2.27 13.29 11.59
CA SER A 84 1.83 12.50 12.75
C SER A 84 1.01 13.32 13.76
N ASN A 85 1.36 14.59 13.91
CA ASN A 85 0.75 15.50 14.87
C ASN A 85 -0.41 16.32 14.27
N PHE A 86 -0.72 16.15 12.98
CA PHE A 86 -1.72 16.94 12.25
C PHE A 86 -1.49 18.45 12.30
N THR A 87 -0.21 18.87 12.36
CA THR A 87 0.20 20.29 12.37
C THR A 87 0.75 20.75 11.02
N TYR A 88 0.61 19.94 9.98
CA TYR A 88 1.10 20.22 8.63
C TYR A 88 0.27 21.27 7.89
N GLY A 89 0.93 22.00 7.00
CA GLY A 89 0.34 22.91 6.03
C GLY A 89 0.76 22.56 4.61
N SER A 90 0.43 23.46 3.68
CA SER A 90 0.75 23.30 2.24
C SER A 90 2.24 23.40 1.92
N GLU A 91 3.05 23.86 2.84
CA GLU A 91 4.52 23.95 2.77
C GLU A 91 5.22 22.63 3.13
N ASN A 92 4.49 21.62 3.57
CA ASN A 92 5.08 20.35 4.00
C ASN A 92 5.74 19.62 2.82
N THR A 93 7.04 19.37 2.93
CA THR A 93 7.86 18.80 1.85
C THR A 93 7.45 17.37 1.46
N TYR A 94 6.94 16.58 2.40
CA TYR A 94 6.45 15.22 2.12
C TYR A 94 5.15 15.25 1.31
N ILE A 95 4.26 16.20 1.61
CA ILE A 95 3.03 16.41 0.83
C ILE A 95 3.38 16.87 -0.58
N ALA A 96 4.28 17.85 -0.68
CA ALA A 96 4.76 18.34 -1.97
C ALA A 96 5.47 17.25 -2.79
N GLY A 97 6.32 16.45 -2.15
CA GLY A 97 7.03 15.34 -2.80
C GLY A 97 6.06 14.29 -3.35
N MET A 98 5.04 13.91 -2.60
CA MET A 98 4.01 12.99 -3.11
C MET A 98 3.31 13.57 -4.34
N TRP A 99 2.84 14.80 -4.28
CA TRP A 99 2.17 15.46 -5.39
C TRP A 99 3.04 15.49 -6.64
N GLN A 100 4.25 16.03 -6.53
CA GLN A 100 5.16 16.21 -7.66
C GLN A 100 5.55 14.88 -8.32
N ASN A 101 5.88 13.87 -7.52
CA ASN A 101 6.31 12.59 -8.06
C ASN A 101 5.16 11.79 -8.68
N HIS A 102 3.93 11.87 -8.14
CA HIS A 102 2.77 11.28 -8.80
C HIS A 102 2.55 11.87 -10.19
N TYR A 103 2.59 13.22 -10.32
CA TYR A 103 2.44 13.86 -11.62
C TYR A 103 3.62 13.58 -12.58
N ALA A 104 4.83 13.39 -12.06
CA ALA A 104 5.96 12.98 -12.89
C ALA A 104 5.75 11.60 -13.52
N VAL A 105 5.22 10.63 -12.75
CA VAL A 105 4.91 9.30 -13.30
C VAL A 105 3.67 9.34 -14.21
N ILE A 106 2.65 10.15 -13.91
CA ILE A 106 1.51 10.38 -14.79
C ILE A 106 1.96 10.91 -16.15
N LYS A 107 2.91 11.87 -16.16
CA LYS A 107 3.51 12.36 -17.39
C LYS A 107 4.18 11.24 -18.18
N ASP A 108 4.95 10.38 -17.53
CA ASP A 108 5.59 9.25 -18.19
C ASP A 108 4.54 8.25 -18.75
N CYS A 109 3.45 7.99 -18.02
CA CYS A 109 2.33 7.20 -18.54
C CYS A 109 1.71 7.83 -19.79
N ASN A 110 1.44 9.14 -19.76
CA ASN A 110 0.89 9.87 -20.91
C ASN A 110 1.84 9.80 -22.11
N SER A 111 3.15 9.93 -21.88
CA SER A 111 4.14 9.79 -22.94
C SER A 111 4.12 8.40 -23.58
N VAL A 112 3.99 7.32 -22.78
CA VAL A 112 3.83 5.96 -23.31
C VAL A 112 2.53 5.84 -24.11
N ILE A 113 1.40 6.31 -23.57
CA ILE A 113 0.09 6.23 -24.20
C ILE A 113 0.11 6.94 -25.56
N ASP A 114 0.53 8.20 -25.58
CA ASP A 114 0.49 9.02 -26.79
C ASP A 114 1.45 8.53 -27.86
N ASN A 115 2.72 8.30 -27.49
CA ASN A 115 3.76 7.97 -28.50
C ASN A 115 3.65 6.53 -28.99
N VAL A 116 3.30 5.56 -28.13
CA VAL A 116 3.07 4.17 -28.57
C VAL A 116 1.84 4.08 -29.46
N THR A 117 0.75 4.79 -29.11
CA THR A 117 -0.46 4.81 -29.94
C THR A 117 -0.24 5.48 -31.28
N THR A 118 0.51 6.59 -31.33
CA THR A 118 0.88 7.29 -32.57
C THR A 118 1.70 6.39 -33.50
N ASN A 119 2.58 5.55 -32.94
CA ASN A 119 3.46 4.67 -33.71
C ASN A 119 2.98 3.21 -33.75
N LYS A 120 1.71 2.93 -33.47
CA LYS A 120 1.16 1.57 -33.34
C LYS A 120 1.45 0.65 -34.54
N GLU A 121 1.52 1.19 -35.74
CA GLU A 121 1.82 0.41 -36.96
C GLU A 121 3.26 -0.17 -36.97
N LYS A 122 4.17 0.39 -36.16
CA LYS A 122 5.55 -0.07 -36.01
C LYS A 122 5.76 -0.95 -34.78
N ILE A 123 4.82 -0.96 -33.86
CA ILE A 123 4.96 -1.57 -32.54
C ILE A 123 3.99 -2.74 -32.41
N ASN A 124 4.54 -3.95 -32.46
CA ASN A 124 3.74 -5.15 -32.24
C ASN A 124 3.20 -5.18 -30.79
N ASN A 125 1.98 -5.69 -30.61
CA ASN A 125 1.32 -5.82 -29.29
C ASN A 125 1.28 -4.50 -28.50
N TRP A 126 1.18 -3.40 -29.20
CA TRP A 126 1.20 -2.05 -28.63
C TRP A 126 0.15 -1.84 -27.53
N GLU A 127 -1.03 -2.44 -27.68
CA GLU A 127 -2.15 -2.30 -26.74
C GLU A 127 -1.78 -2.70 -25.32
N ARG A 128 -0.97 -3.76 -25.16
CA ARG A 128 -0.57 -4.21 -23.82
C ARG A 128 0.33 -3.23 -23.07
N TYR A 129 1.15 -2.48 -23.79
CA TYR A 129 2.01 -1.44 -23.18
C TYR A 129 1.19 -0.21 -22.81
N VAL A 130 0.31 0.20 -23.70
CA VAL A 130 -0.65 1.28 -23.48
C VAL A 130 -1.61 0.90 -22.33
N GLY A 131 -2.14 -0.33 -22.32
CA GLY A 131 -3.00 -0.82 -21.24
C GLY A 131 -2.37 -0.76 -19.87
N GLN A 132 -1.09 -1.16 -19.74
CA GLN A 132 -0.37 -1.04 -18.48
C GLN A 132 -0.17 0.44 -18.06
N ALA A 133 0.13 1.33 -19.01
CA ALA A 133 0.29 2.75 -18.73
C ALA A 133 -1.03 3.38 -18.25
N HIS A 134 -2.18 3.03 -18.86
CA HIS A 134 -3.51 3.42 -18.38
C HIS A 134 -3.74 2.94 -16.94
N GLY A 135 -3.52 1.67 -16.66
CA GLY A 135 -3.75 1.12 -15.31
C GLY A 135 -2.85 1.76 -14.24
N ILE A 136 -1.58 2.06 -14.55
CA ILE A 136 -0.68 2.77 -13.63
C ILE A 136 -1.16 4.21 -13.43
N ARG A 137 -1.58 4.91 -14.48
CA ARG A 137 -2.15 6.26 -14.40
C ARG A 137 -3.40 6.29 -13.53
N ALA A 138 -4.30 5.31 -13.69
CA ALA A 138 -5.49 5.16 -12.86
C ALA A 138 -5.15 5.01 -11.37
N PHE A 139 -4.17 4.16 -11.04
CA PHE A 139 -3.69 3.98 -9.67
C PHE A 139 -3.19 5.30 -9.06
N LEU A 140 -2.39 6.06 -9.80
CA LEU A 140 -1.83 7.33 -9.33
C LEU A 140 -2.92 8.40 -9.14
N TYR A 141 -3.87 8.50 -10.06
CA TYR A 141 -5.00 9.40 -9.88
C TYR A 141 -5.93 8.97 -8.74
N PHE A 142 -6.11 7.68 -8.53
CA PHE A 142 -6.88 7.19 -7.38
C PHE A 142 -6.21 7.56 -6.06
N ASP A 143 -4.89 7.50 -5.97
CA ASP A 143 -4.18 8.00 -4.81
C ASP A 143 -4.37 9.51 -4.64
N LEU A 144 -4.12 10.30 -5.69
CA LEU A 144 -4.24 11.74 -5.64
C LEU A 144 -5.64 12.20 -5.22
N VAL A 145 -6.69 11.64 -5.80
CA VAL A 145 -8.07 12.07 -5.52
C VAL A 145 -8.51 11.72 -4.10
N ARG A 146 -8.01 10.59 -3.53
CA ARG A 146 -8.30 10.21 -2.15
C ARG A 146 -7.64 11.15 -1.13
N TRP A 147 -6.42 11.64 -1.45
CA TRP A 147 -5.64 12.49 -0.57
C TRP A 147 -5.95 13.98 -0.72
N PHE A 148 -6.18 14.46 -1.94
CA PHE A 148 -6.28 15.88 -2.23
C PHE A 148 -7.68 16.35 -2.69
N GLY A 149 -8.57 15.44 -2.95
CA GLY A 149 -9.88 15.79 -3.50
C GLY A 149 -9.83 16.15 -4.99
N ASP A 150 -10.28 17.34 -5.34
CA ASP A 150 -10.18 17.83 -6.72
C ASP A 150 -8.71 18.04 -7.10
N VAL A 151 -8.28 17.48 -8.23
CA VAL A 151 -6.88 17.51 -8.70
C VAL A 151 -6.82 17.82 -10.20
N PRO A 152 -5.73 18.41 -10.71
CA PRO A 152 -5.54 18.55 -12.15
C PRO A 152 -5.60 17.22 -12.89
N LEU A 153 -6.42 17.11 -13.92
CA LEU A 153 -6.52 15.90 -14.75
C LEU A 153 -5.76 16.12 -16.07
N VAL A 154 -4.53 15.59 -16.12
CA VAL A 154 -3.62 15.70 -17.27
C VAL A 154 -3.55 14.34 -17.96
N LEU A 155 -4.07 14.26 -19.20
CA LEU A 155 -4.24 12.99 -19.93
C LEU A 155 -3.34 12.84 -21.16
N THR A 156 -2.60 13.88 -21.50
CA THR A 156 -1.71 13.91 -22.68
C THR A 156 -0.29 14.30 -22.30
N ASP A 157 0.67 13.89 -23.12
CA ASP A 157 2.08 14.28 -22.95
C ASP A 157 2.25 15.78 -23.25
N THR A 158 2.79 16.52 -22.29
CA THR A 158 3.00 17.96 -22.41
C THR A 158 4.31 18.23 -23.17
N LYS A 159 4.19 18.64 -24.41
CA LYS A 159 5.35 18.91 -25.31
C LYS A 159 5.80 20.37 -25.33
N SER A 160 5.04 21.29 -24.75
CA SER A 160 5.38 22.72 -24.69
C SER A 160 5.13 23.30 -23.30
N LEU A 161 5.70 24.47 -23.04
CA LEU A 161 5.45 25.25 -21.83
C LEU A 161 4.10 26.00 -21.87
N ASP A 162 3.44 26.03 -23.02
CA ASP A 162 2.15 26.69 -23.18
C ASP A 162 1.04 25.86 -22.55
N GLY A 163 0.21 26.47 -21.73
CA GLY A 163 -0.93 25.80 -21.10
C GLY A 163 -0.59 24.99 -19.84
N LEU A 164 0.52 25.26 -19.18
CA LEU A 164 0.91 24.60 -17.93
C LEU A 164 0.01 24.92 -16.73
N GLU A 165 -0.81 25.98 -16.81
CA GLU A 165 -1.78 26.31 -15.77
C GLU A 165 -3.00 25.39 -15.90
N VAL A 166 -2.94 24.21 -15.30
CA VAL A 166 -4.07 23.28 -15.26
C VAL A 166 -4.83 23.49 -13.95
N THR A 167 -6.10 23.90 -14.07
CA THR A 167 -6.99 24.02 -12.92
C THR A 167 -7.35 22.64 -12.36
N ARG A 168 -7.77 22.60 -11.10
CA ARG A 168 -8.27 21.37 -10.49
C ARG A 168 -9.56 20.93 -11.15
N THR A 169 -9.62 19.67 -11.49
CA THR A 169 -10.79 18.99 -12.07
C THR A 169 -11.63 18.41 -10.93
N PRO A 170 -12.96 18.53 -10.97
CA PRO A 170 -13.83 17.93 -9.97
C PRO A 170 -13.61 16.42 -9.83
N GLN A 171 -13.66 15.91 -8.60
CA GLN A 171 -13.46 14.48 -8.28
C GLN A 171 -14.29 13.55 -9.17
N LYS A 172 -15.50 13.94 -9.52
CA LYS A 172 -16.39 13.15 -10.39
C LYS A 172 -15.74 12.80 -11.73
N GLU A 173 -15.10 13.76 -12.36
CA GLU A 173 -14.44 13.55 -13.65
C GLU A 173 -13.14 12.74 -13.48
N VAL A 174 -12.42 12.98 -12.39
CA VAL A 174 -11.21 12.20 -12.06
C VAL A 174 -11.57 10.74 -11.83
N PHE A 175 -12.62 10.45 -11.05
CA PHE A 175 -13.07 9.07 -10.82
C PHE A 175 -13.59 8.40 -12.10
N ARG A 176 -14.24 9.14 -12.99
CA ARG A 176 -14.64 8.61 -14.30
C ARG A 176 -13.42 8.15 -15.09
N GLN A 177 -12.40 8.99 -15.18
CA GLN A 177 -11.16 8.67 -15.89
C GLN A 177 -10.41 7.48 -15.25
N ILE A 178 -10.38 7.40 -13.92
CA ILE A 178 -9.79 6.26 -13.20
C ILE A 178 -10.46 4.94 -13.61
N ILE A 179 -11.79 4.93 -13.67
CA ILE A 179 -12.56 3.74 -14.06
C ILE A 179 -12.28 3.38 -15.51
N GLU A 180 -12.36 4.35 -16.42
CA GLU A 180 -12.08 4.15 -17.85
C GLU A 180 -10.66 3.60 -18.08
N ASP A 181 -9.67 4.12 -17.39
CA ASP A 181 -8.28 3.68 -17.49
C ASP A 181 -8.09 2.24 -16.97
N PHE A 182 -8.72 1.85 -15.86
CA PHE A 182 -8.67 0.46 -15.39
C PHE A 182 -9.43 -0.50 -16.31
N GLU A 183 -10.59 -0.11 -16.83
CA GLU A 183 -11.35 -0.91 -17.80
C GLU A 183 -10.57 -1.11 -19.10
N TYR A 184 -9.90 -0.06 -19.58
CA TYR A 184 -8.99 -0.16 -20.71
C TYR A 184 -7.85 -1.15 -20.43
N CYS A 185 -7.25 -1.05 -19.24
CA CYS A 185 -6.20 -1.98 -18.80
C CYS A 185 -6.70 -3.43 -18.78
N ILE A 186 -7.88 -3.70 -18.20
CA ILE A 186 -8.48 -5.05 -18.17
C ILE A 186 -8.63 -5.60 -19.58
N SER A 187 -9.07 -4.78 -20.53
CA SER A 187 -9.32 -5.20 -21.91
C SER A 187 -8.02 -5.54 -22.68
N HIS A 188 -6.88 -4.92 -22.32
CA HIS A 188 -5.67 -4.95 -23.14
C HIS A 188 -4.44 -5.55 -22.45
N THR A 189 -4.54 -5.97 -21.18
CA THR A 189 -3.41 -6.60 -20.47
C THR A 189 -3.55 -8.12 -20.37
N MET A 190 -2.64 -8.73 -19.60
CA MET A 190 -2.53 -10.18 -19.45
C MET A 190 -3.20 -10.68 -18.17
N ASP A 191 -3.56 -11.95 -18.17
CA ASP A 191 -3.85 -12.70 -16.95
C ASP A 191 -2.55 -13.12 -16.25
N LYS A 192 -2.62 -13.42 -14.96
CA LYS A 192 -1.50 -14.02 -14.21
C LYS A 192 -1.10 -15.33 -14.88
N GLY A 193 0.21 -15.51 -15.13
CA GLY A 193 0.78 -16.70 -15.73
C GLY A 193 0.73 -16.75 -17.26
N ASP A 194 0.07 -15.82 -17.94
CA ASP A 194 0.04 -15.78 -19.41
C ASP A 194 1.35 -15.20 -19.97
N THR A 195 2.39 -16.05 -20.01
CA THR A 195 3.71 -15.67 -20.54
C THR A 195 3.68 -15.37 -22.04
N SER A 196 2.69 -15.87 -22.78
CA SER A 196 2.51 -15.59 -24.22
C SER A 196 2.17 -14.12 -24.45
N LYS A 197 1.48 -13.50 -23.49
CA LYS A 197 1.20 -12.06 -23.46
C LYS A 197 2.20 -11.26 -22.64
N GLY A 198 3.33 -11.86 -22.25
CA GLY A 198 4.41 -11.19 -21.57
C GLY A 198 4.20 -10.98 -20.07
N TYR A 199 3.44 -11.87 -19.42
CA TYR A 199 3.31 -11.85 -17.97
C TYR A 199 4.69 -12.01 -17.32
N GLN A 200 4.94 -11.14 -16.36
CA GLN A 200 6.03 -11.20 -15.40
C GLN A 200 5.48 -10.77 -14.04
N TYR A 201 5.94 -11.40 -12.98
CA TYR A 201 5.56 -10.98 -11.63
C TYR A 201 5.92 -9.50 -11.40
N GLY A 202 5.06 -8.76 -10.73
CA GLY A 202 5.16 -7.30 -10.57
C GLY A 202 4.54 -6.47 -11.71
N ARG A 203 4.16 -7.10 -12.83
CA ARG A 203 3.37 -6.43 -13.88
C ARG A 203 1.90 -6.35 -13.50
N LEU A 204 1.26 -5.26 -13.91
CA LEU A 204 -0.17 -5.07 -13.72
C LEU A 204 -0.95 -6.07 -14.59
N THR A 205 -1.83 -6.84 -13.95
CA THR A 205 -2.68 -7.86 -14.57
C THR A 205 -4.14 -7.43 -14.59
N LYS A 206 -4.98 -8.14 -15.33
CA LYS A 206 -6.44 -7.96 -15.30
C LYS A 206 -6.99 -8.08 -13.89
N ASP A 207 -6.56 -9.11 -13.15
CA ASP A 207 -7.01 -9.32 -11.77
C ASP A 207 -6.62 -8.17 -10.84
N ALA A 208 -5.42 -7.61 -11.02
CA ALA A 208 -5.00 -6.45 -10.25
C ALA A 208 -5.90 -5.24 -10.54
N CYS A 209 -6.25 -5.01 -11.82
CA CYS A 209 -7.18 -3.94 -12.19
C CYS A 209 -8.59 -4.16 -11.64
N HIS A 210 -9.12 -5.39 -11.67
CA HIS A 210 -10.37 -5.73 -11.00
C HIS A 210 -10.31 -5.46 -9.50
N GLY A 211 -9.23 -5.84 -8.82
CA GLY A 211 -9.04 -5.55 -7.41
C GLY A 211 -8.98 -4.06 -7.10
N PHE A 212 -8.35 -3.24 -7.96
CA PHE A 212 -8.37 -1.78 -7.81
C PHE A 212 -9.74 -1.17 -8.11
N LEU A 213 -10.47 -1.67 -9.10
CA LEU A 213 -11.85 -1.22 -9.33
C LEU A 213 -12.75 -1.56 -8.14
N ALA A 214 -12.60 -2.73 -7.53
CA ALA A 214 -13.29 -3.05 -6.28
C ALA A 214 -13.00 -2.00 -5.19
N LYS A 215 -11.74 -1.57 -5.06
CA LYS A 215 -11.31 -0.54 -4.09
C LYS A 215 -11.88 0.85 -4.44
N VAL A 216 -11.90 1.23 -5.72
CA VAL A 216 -12.50 2.48 -6.21
C VAL A 216 -13.99 2.55 -5.88
N TYR A 217 -14.73 1.51 -6.23
CA TYR A 217 -16.16 1.47 -5.98
C TYR A 217 -16.49 1.36 -4.49
N LEU A 218 -15.67 0.65 -3.70
CA LEU A 218 -15.82 0.62 -2.24
C LEU A 218 -15.62 2.02 -1.62
N TRP A 219 -14.67 2.79 -2.14
CA TRP A 219 -14.48 4.19 -1.74
C TRP A 219 -15.69 5.04 -2.07
N LEU A 220 -16.17 5.01 -3.32
CA LEU A 220 -17.32 5.79 -3.78
C LEU A 220 -18.59 5.45 -3.00
N GLY A 221 -18.87 4.17 -2.79
CA GLY A 221 -20.01 3.69 -2.01
C GLY A 221 -19.96 4.15 -0.56
N SER A 222 -18.77 4.04 0.06
CA SER A 222 -18.57 4.45 1.45
C SER A 222 -18.74 5.97 1.65
N VAL A 223 -18.21 6.79 0.74
CA VAL A 223 -18.36 8.25 0.80
C VAL A 223 -19.80 8.67 0.58
N ALA A 224 -20.50 8.06 -0.41
CA ALA A 224 -21.91 8.32 -0.64
C ALA A 224 -22.77 7.94 0.58
N GLN A 225 -22.49 6.79 1.22
CA GLN A 225 -23.18 6.36 2.43
C GLN A 225 -22.90 7.26 3.64
N ARG A 226 -21.65 7.73 3.79
CA ARG A 226 -21.23 8.59 4.90
C ARG A 226 -21.88 9.96 4.89
N ASP A 227 -21.82 10.64 3.72
CA ASP A 227 -22.15 12.07 3.59
C ASP A 227 -23.39 12.32 2.75
N GLY A 228 -23.97 11.30 2.12
CA GLY A 228 -24.95 11.47 1.05
C GLY A 228 -24.35 12.12 -0.22
N LYS A 229 -23.01 12.24 -0.30
CA LYS A 229 -22.32 12.85 -1.43
C LYS A 229 -22.04 11.81 -2.50
N GLU A 230 -22.90 11.74 -3.49
CA GLU A 230 -22.76 10.87 -4.66
C GLU A 230 -21.74 11.48 -5.64
N ILE A 231 -20.45 11.23 -5.39
CA ILE A 231 -19.38 11.71 -6.30
C ILE A 231 -19.61 11.12 -7.70
N LEU A 232 -19.80 9.79 -7.77
CA LEU A 232 -20.13 9.07 -9.01
C LEU A 232 -21.01 7.86 -8.68
N GLY A 233 -22.32 7.98 -8.91
CA GLY A 233 -23.30 6.95 -8.54
C GLY A 233 -23.67 6.95 -7.06
N ASN A 234 -24.75 6.26 -6.71
CA ASN A 234 -25.22 6.11 -5.33
C ASN A 234 -24.41 5.04 -4.57
N ALA A 235 -24.68 4.92 -3.26
CA ALA A 235 -23.94 3.99 -2.40
C ALA A 235 -24.18 2.53 -2.79
N ALA A 236 -25.45 2.15 -3.03
CA ALA A 236 -25.82 0.76 -3.32
C ALA A 236 -25.16 0.26 -4.62
N ASP A 237 -25.32 1.00 -5.72
CA ASP A 237 -24.71 0.64 -7.02
C ASP A 237 -23.19 0.50 -6.92
N ASN A 238 -22.54 1.37 -6.14
CA ASN A 238 -21.10 1.32 -5.97
C ASN A 238 -20.66 0.11 -5.13
N PHE A 239 -21.40 -0.27 -4.09
CA PHE A 239 -21.11 -1.50 -3.34
C PHE A 239 -21.36 -2.75 -4.18
N GLU A 240 -22.42 -2.80 -5.01
CA GLU A 240 -22.63 -3.90 -5.95
C GLU A 240 -21.47 -4.05 -6.93
N LYS A 241 -20.98 -2.96 -7.53
CA LYS A 241 -19.80 -2.99 -8.41
C LYS A 241 -18.53 -3.41 -7.68
N SER A 242 -18.33 -2.97 -6.44
CA SER A 242 -17.21 -3.42 -5.62
C SER A 242 -17.27 -4.94 -5.38
N LEU A 243 -18.46 -5.47 -5.09
CA LEU A 243 -18.70 -6.89 -4.92
C LEU A 243 -18.47 -7.67 -6.22
N GLU A 244 -18.93 -7.16 -7.36
CA GLU A 244 -18.72 -7.74 -8.67
C GLU A 244 -17.22 -7.87 -8.99
N HIS A 245 -16.46 -6.78 -8.88
CA HIS A 245 -15.03 -6.79 -9.21
C HIS A 245 -14.20 -7.63 -8.26
N SER A 246 -14.48 -7.62 -6.95
CA SER A 246 -13.80 -8.52 -6.01
C SER A 246 -14.14 -9.98 -6.26
N SER A 247 -15.41 -10.27 -6.61
CA SER A 247 -15.87 -11.62 -6.99
C SER A 247 -15.16 -12.11 -8.26
N ALA A 248 -14.92 -11.26 -9.25
CA ALA A 248 -14.22 -11.61 -10.48
C ALA A 248 -12.79 -12.12 -10.20
N VAL A 249 -12.07 -11.48 -9.27
CA VAL A 249 -10.74 -11.95 -8.85
C VAL A 249 -10.84 -13.30 -8.15
N ILE A 250 -11.79 -13.46 -7.22
CA ILE A 250 -11.98 -14.68 -6.43
C ILE A 250 -12.34 -15.85 -7.35
N GLN A 251 -13.32 -15.67 -8.23
CA GLN A 251 -13.79 -16.69 -9.16
C GLN A 251 -12.74 -17.04 -10.22
N GLY A 252 -11.85 -16.10 -10.55
CA GLY A 252 -10.73 -16.34 -11.45
C GLY A 252 -9.78 -17.45 -10.97
N GLY A 253 -9.71 -17.70 -9.67
CA GLY A 253 -8.97 -18.82 -9.06
C GLY A 253 -7.45 -18.78 -9.27
N ARG A 254 -6.92 -17.65 -9.73
CA ARG A 254 -5.49 -17.47 -10.04
C ARG A 254 -4.66 -17.08 -8.83
N TYR A 255 -5.31 -16.65 -7.76
CA TYR A 255 -4.66 -16.23 -6.52
C TYR A 255 -5.23 -17.00 -5.33
N LYS A 256 -4.40 -17.19 -4.34
CA LYS A 256 -4.75 -17.81 -3.05
C LYS A 256 -3.94 -17.15 -1.94
N LEU A 257 -4.38 -17.28 -0.69
CA LEU A 257 -3.54 -16.91 0.44
C LEU A 257 -2.34 -17.88 0.53
N VAL A 258 -1.16 -17.35 0.83
CA VAL A 258 -0.01 -18.21 1.20
C VAL A 258 -0.31 -18.89 2.54
N ASP A 259 0.20 -20.11 2.72
CA ASP A 259 -0.10 -20.90 3.92
C ASP A 259 0.49 -20.28 5.19
N TYR A 260 1.61 -19.59 5.09
CA TYR A 260 2.27 -18.94 6.22
C TYR A 260 2.42 -17.44 5.97
N TYR A 261 1.76 -16.62 6.80
CA TYR A 261 1.66 -15.17 6.63
C TYR A 261 3.01 -14.46 6.36
N PRO A 262 4.10 -14.76 7.11
CA PRO A 262 5.38 -14.12 6.87
C PRO A 262 5.97 -14.36 5.47
N ASP A 263 5.60 -15.43 4.79
CA ASP A 263 6.16 -15.77 3.47
C ASP A 263 5.83 -14.71 2.39
N VAL A 264 4.79 -13.91 2.61
CA VAL A 264 4.46 -12.78 1.72
C VAL A 264 5.56 -11.71 1.74
N PHE A 265 6.20 -11.51 2.91
CA PHE A 265 7.07 -10.36 3.18
C PHE A 265 8.53 -10.73 3.43
N ASN A 266 8.85 -12.00 3.37
CA ASN A 266 10.19 -12.48 3.67
C ASN A 266 11.00 -12.63 2.37
N ALA A 267 12.12 -11.93 2.28
CA ALA A 267 13.00 -11.99 1.11
C ALA A 267 13.50 -13.41 0.79
N LYS A 268 13.61 -14.30 1.81
CA LYS A 268 14.03 -15.71 1.62
C LYS A 268 12.94 -16.59 0.99
N THR A 269 11.67 -16.19 1.08
CA THR A 269 10.51 -16.95 0.58
C THR A 269 9.74 -16.17 -0.47
N ARG A 270 10.42 -15.22 -1.10
CA ARG A 270 9.85 -14.34 -2.13
C ARG A 270 9.18 -15.10 -3.27
N ASP A 271 9.62 -16.30 -3.58
CA ASP A 271 9.03 -17.19 -4.58
C ASP A 271 7.59 -17.60 -4.29
N LYS A 272 7.15 -17.50 -3.04
CA LYS A 272 5.76 -17.79 -2.63
C LYS A 272 4.84 -16.58 -2.74
N ALA A 273 5.36 -15.37 -2.63
CA ALA A 273 4.57 -14.14 -2.67
C ALA A 273 3.68 -14.01 -3.91
N PRO A 274 4.09 -14.46 -5.12
CA PRO A 274 3.24 -14.39 -6.31
C PRO A 274 1.90 -15.14 -6.20
N ASP A 275 1.77 -16.10 -5.29
CA ASP A 275 0.50 -16.78 -5.07
C ASP A 275 -0.56 -15.84 -4.51
N GLU A 276 -0.18 -14.88 -3.68
CA GLU A 276 -1.08 -13.96 -3.00
C GLU A 276 -1.02 -12.52 -3.53
N VAL A 277 0.15 -12.05 -3.98
CA VAL A 277 0.36 -10.66 -4.39
C VAL A 277 -0.13 -10.44 -5.82
N LEU A 278 -1.16 -9.59 -5.97
CA LEU A 278 -1.71 -9.25 -7.28
C LEU A 278 -0.83 -8.22 -8.00
N TRP A 279 -0.32 -7.25 -7.25
CA TRP A 279 0.58 -6.24 -7.77
C TRP A 279 1.50 -5.68 -6.69
N CYS A 280 2.75 -5.44 -7.05
CA CYS A 280 3.77 -4.91 -6.14
C CYS A 280 4.79 -4.05 -6.86
N VAL A 281 5.46 -3.20 -6.11
CA VAL A 281 6.75 -2.64 -6.50
C VAL A 281 7.83 -3.63 -6.12
N GLN A 282 8.61 -4.08 -7.09
CA GLN A 282 9.65 -5.06 -6.86
C GLN A 282 10.92 -4.41 -6.33
N GLY A 283 11.45 -4.95 -5.23
CA GLY A 283 12.77 -4.60 -4.69
C GLY A 283 13.85 -5.51 -5.26
N LEU A 284 14.99 -4.94 -5.67
CA LEU A 284 16.17 -5.68 -6.08
C LEU A 284 17.28 -5.52 -5.05
N THR A 285 17.92 -6.63 -4.67
CA THR A 285 19.10 -6.62 -3.81
C THR A 285 20.31 -6.27 -4.67
N GLY A 286 21.17 -5.36 -4.21
CA GLY A 286 22.46 -5.09 -4.84
C GLY A 286 22.53 -3.91 -5.79
N ASP A 287 21.39 -3.32 -6.19
CA ASP A 287 21.31 -2.11 -7.03
C ASP A 287 20.67 -0.94 -6.27
N ASP A 288 20.83 0.29 -6.78
CA ASP A 288 20.14 1.49 -6.27
C ASP A 288 18.61 1.47 -6.49
N THR A 289 18.05 0.29 -6.68
CA THR A 289 16.64 0.05 -6.98
C THR A 289 15.87 -0.54 -5.80
N GLY A 290 16.49 -0.62 -4.62
CA GLY A 290 15.81 -1.05 -3.40
C GLY A 290 14.83 0.00 -2.88
N THR A 291 13.85 -0.46 -2.11
CA THR A 291 12.91 0.42 -1.43
C THR A 291 13.42 0.81 -0.04
N TRP A 292 13.12 2.02 0.39
CA TRP A 292 13.49 2.51 1.73
C TRP A 292 12.61 1.95 2.85
N THR A 293 11.55 1.25 2.48
CA THR A 293 10.54 0.76 3.40
C THR A 293 11.13 -0.03 4.55
N GLY A 294 12.00 -0.96 4.27
CA GLY A 294 12.59 -1.76 5.33
C GLY A 294 13.63 -1.03 6.20
N MET A 295 14.14 0.12 5.79
CA MET A 295 14.97 0.97 6.67
C MET A 295 14.11 1.83 7.61
N MET A 296 12.97 2.29 7.12
CA MET A 296 12.04 3.10 7.90
C MET A 296 11.21 2.26 8.86
N PHE A 297 10.81 1.09 8.40
CA PHE A 297 10.15 0.05 9.18
C PHE A 297 11.14 -1.06 9.52
N GLY A 298 10.75 -1.98 10.35
CA GLY A 298 11.55 -3.15 10.66
C GLY A 298 12.16 -3.09 12.07
N ILE A 299 12.88 -4.14 12.40
CA ILE A 299 13.49 -4.31 13.73
C ILE A 299 14.68 -3.36 13.86
N ARG A 300 14.66 -2.52 14.91
CA ARG A 300 15.78 -1.64 15.21
C ARG A 300 17.06 -2.45 15.51
N GLY A 301 18.22 -1.89 15.18
CA GLY A 301 19.50 -2.45 15.58
C GLY A 301 20.58 -2.35 14.53
N ASN A 302 21.57 -3.25 14.63
CA ASN A 302 22.73 -3.23 13.75
C ASN A 302 22.32 -3.39 12.28
N GLN A 303 22.53 -2.33 11.53
CA GLN A 303 22.11 -2.25 10.13
C GLN A 303 22.87 -3.24 9.23
N ASN A 304 24.12 -3.55 9.56
CA ASN A 304 24.94 -4.52 8.82
C ASN A 304 24.42 -5.96 8.97
N LEU A 305 23.56 -6.21 9.94
CA LEU A 305 22.97 -7.52 10.23
C LEU A 305 21.47 -7.56 9.89
N GLY A 306 20.96 -6.53 9.21
CA GLY A 306 19.56 -6.44 8.82
C GLY A 306 18.69 -5.59 9.74
N GLY A 307 19.30 -4.85 10.68
CA GLY A 307 18.59 -3.87 11.49
C GLY A 307 18.12 -2.67 10.67
N SER A 308 17.12 -1.95 11.19
CA SER A 308 16.53 -0.76 10.60
C SER A 308 16.66 0.44 11.52
N TRP A 309 16.25 1.62 11.04
CA TRP A 309 16.17 2.83 11.84
C TRP A 309 14.95 2.83 12.77
N ASP A 310 13.91 2.06 12.43
CA ASP A 310 12.64 2.02 13.17
C ASP A 310 12.04 3.44 13.36
N ASN A 311 12.11 4.24 12.29
CA ASN A 311 11.59 5.61 12.31
C ASN A 311 10.08 5.67 12.35
N ILE A 312 9.44 4.63 11.85
CA ILE A 312 7.99 4.44 11.90
C ILE A 312 7.73 3.15 12.67
N SER A 313 7.12 3.28 13.81
CA SER A 313 6.84 2.18 14.72
C SER A 313 5.35 1.94 14.89
N SER A 314 5.00 0.79 15.43
CA SER A 314 3.63 0.42 15.77
C SER A 314 3.14 1.24 16.97
N SER A 315 1.87 1.65 16.92
CA SER A 315 1.19 2.18 18.10
C SER A 315 0.79 1.06 19.05
N ASP A 316 0.60 1.39 20.33
CA ASP A 316 0.08 0.43 21.30
C ASP A 316 -1.34 -0.02 20.93
N TYR A 317 -2.13 0.88 20.35
CA TYR A 317 -3.46 0.55 19.84
C TYR A 317 -3.42 -0.55 18.77
N HIS A 318 -2.51 -0.47 17.80
CA HIS A 318 -2.34 -1.49 16.79
C HIS A 318 -2.01 -2.86 17.40
N ARG A 319 -1.05 -2.88 18.33
CA ARG A 319 -0.70 -4.12 19.03
C ARG A 319 -1.89 -4.73 19.77
N MET A 320 -2.70 -3.91 20.41
CA MET A 320 -3.87 -4.35 21.19
C MET A 320 -5.02 -4.86 20.31
N MET A 321 -5.01 -4.58 19.02
CA MET A 321 -6.03 -5.07 18.08
C MET A 321 -5.92 -6.57 17.80
N TYR A 322 -4.75 -7.18 18.03
CA TYR A 322 -4.57 -8.61 17.81
C TYR A 322 -5.12 -9.40 18.99
N GLU A 323 -5.85 -10.45 18.68
CA GLU A 323 -6.23 -11.46 19.65
C GLU A 323 -4.97 -12.16 20.20
N PRO A 324 -4.97 -12.62 21.45
CA PRO A 324 -3.85 -13.37 22.01
C PRO A 324 -3.41 -14.54 21.14
N SER A 325 -4.39 -15.20 20.52
CA SER A 325 -4.22 -16.33 19.62
C SER A 325 -3.73 -15.97 18.23
N ASP A 326 -3.87 -14.73 17.78
CA ASP A 326 -3.33 -14.22 16.50
C ASP A 326 -1.84 -13.88 16.64
N SER A 327 -1.07 -14.85 17.11
CA SER A 327 0.32 -14.67 17.51
C SER A 327 1.25 -14.45 16.31
N ILE A 328 1.01 -15.16 15.21
CA ILE A 328 1.88 -15.09 14.03
C ILE A 328 1.86 -13.69 13.42
N ARG A 329 0.67 -13.15 13.13
CA ARG A 329 0.56 -11.80 12.57
C ARG A 329 1.05 -10.76 13.56
N ARG A 330 0.71 -10.91 14.83
CA ARG A 330 1.13 -9.98 15.88
C ARG A 330 2.64 -9.91 16.03
N LEU A 331 3.32 -11.07 16.16
CA LEU A 331 4.78 -11.14 16.25
C LEU A 331 5.48 -10.66 14.99
N TRP A 332 4.87 -10.92 13.85
CA TRP A 332 5.44 -10.46 12.60
C TRP A 332 5.25 -8.95 12.40
N ASN A 333 4.07 -8.43 12.69
CA ASN A 333 3.71 -7.04 12.43
C ASN A 333 4.15 -6.07 13.52
N CYS A 334 4.20 -6.51 14.80
CA CYS A 334 4.51 -5.64 15.93
C CYS A 334 5.61 -6.25 16.83
N PRO A 335 6.80 -6.58 16.34
CA PRO A 335 7.87 -7.07 17.20
C PRO A 335 8.39 -5.96 18.13
N ARG A 336 8.81 -6.35 19.32
CA ARG A 336 9.55 -5.48 20.25
C ARG A 336 10.92 -6.08 20.55
N MET A 337 11.81 -5.94 19.61
CA MET A 337 13.15 -6.50 19.68
C MET A 337 14.18 -5.59 18.99
N THR A 338 15.45 -5.82 19.27
CA THR A 338 16.58 -5.16 18.59
C THR A 338 17.62 -6.18 18.18
N ILE A 339 18.36 -5.88 17.12
CA ILE A 339 19.49 -6.68 16.66
C ILE A 339 20.76 -6.11 17.29
N GLN A 340 21.44 -6.92 18.09
CA GLN A 340 22.70 -6.55 18.74
C GLN A 340 23.88 -6.59 17.75
N ASP A 341 25.02 -6.03 18.16
CA ASP A 341 26.23 -6.00 17.33
C ASP A 341 26.82 -7.40 17.05
N ASP A 342 26.54 -8.36 17.91
CA ASP A 342 26.92 -9.76 17.73
C ASP A 342 25.91 -10.58 16.91
N GLY A 343 24.86 -9.93 16.40
CA GLY A 343 23.81 -10.56 15.62
C GLY A 343 22.71 -11.23 16.44
N THR A 344 22.81 -11.21 17.76
CA THR A 344 21.75 -11.76 18.60
C THR A 344 20.53 -10.84 18.61
N LEU A 345 19.35 -11.44 18.67
CA LEU A 345 18.11 -10.73 18.90
C LEU A 345 17.94 -10.54 20.41
N TRP A 346 17.79 -9.29 20.82
CA TRP A 346 17.50 -8.95 22.19
C TRP A 346 16.17 -8.20 22.24
N GLY A 347 15.27 -8.63 23.09
CA GLY A 347 13.96 -7.97 23.19
C GLY A 347 12.96 -8.78 23.98
N TRP A 348 11.81 -8.19 24.12
CA TRP A 348 10.76 -8.57 25.05
C TRP A 348 9.78 -9.57 24.49
N ASP A 349 9.55 -9.54 23.17
CA ASP A 349 8.58 -10.42 22.53
C ASP A 349 8.89 -11.89 22.73
N TYR A 350 10.16 -12.16 22.98
CA TYR A 350 10.66 -13.51 23.09
C TYR A 350 10.23 -14.24 24.37
N LYS A 351 10.14 -13.52 25.48
CA LYS A 351 9.79 -14.09 26.78
C LYS A 351 8.44 -13.62 27.32
N MET A 352 8.08 -12.42 27.01
CA MET A 352 6.91 -11.75 27.59
C MET A 352 5.60 -12.06 26.92
N TYR A 353 5.68 -12.47 25.69
CA TYR A 353 4.48 -12.78 24.96
C TYR A 353 3.71 -13.93 25.61
N TRP A 354 4.43 -14.74 26.38
CA TRP A 354 3.97 -15.98 26.92
C TRP A 354 3.95 -16.02 28.44
N ASP A 355 4.69 -15.15 29.03
CA ASP A 355 4.57 -14.92 30.46
C ASP A 355 3.65 -13.70 30.68
N THR A 356 2.47 -13.73 30.06
CA THR A 356 1.40 -12.71 30.26
C THR A 356 0.96 -12.61 31.72
N ARG A 357 1.45 -13.49 32.56
CA ARG A 357 1.25 -13.50 34.00
C ARG A 357 2.34 -12.77 34.78
N GLY A 358 3.35 -12.25 34.09
CA GLY A 358 4.49 -11.56 34.70
C GLY A 358 4.62 -10.11 34.27
N ASP A 359 3.58 -9.29 34.43
CA ASP A 359 3.61 -7.83 34.20
C ASP A 359 4.77 -7.12 34.91
N GLN A 360 5.35 -7.73 35.94
CA GLN A 360 6.48 -7.20 36.69
C GLN A 360 7.79 -7.10 35.88
N LYS A 361 7.98 -7.92 34.84
CA LYS A 361 9.21 -7.85 34.01
C LYS A 361 9.17 -6.78 32.93
N LEU A 362 7.99 -6.29 32.58
CA LEU A 362 7.84 -5.10 31.72
C LEU A 362 8.39 -3.86 32.41
N SER A 363 8.19 -3.71 33.72
CA SER A 363 8.65 -2.58 34.48
C SER A 363 10.18 -2.52 34.61
N GLU A 364 10.84 -3.66 34.82
CA GLU A 364 12.29 -3.70 34.99
C GLU A 364 13.07 -3.37 33.72
N ALA A 365 12.51 -3.60 32.55
CA ALA A 365 13.16 -3.28 31.29
C ALA A 365 12.79 -1.91 30.74
N THR A 366 11.61 -1.39 31.05
CA THR A 366 11.24 -0.02 30.70
C THR A 366 12.04 0.99 31.51
N GLU A 367 12.43 0.69 32.74
CA GLU A 367 13.25 1.56 33.56
C GLU A 367 14.68 1.73 33.01
N ASN A 368 15.23 0.73 32.30
CA ASN A 368 16.61 0.79 31.81
C ASN A 368 16.76 1.01 30.30
N ASN A 369 15.70 0.91 29.49
CA ASN A 369 15.80 1.01 28.04
C ASN A 369 14.55 1.65 27.40
N ASN A 370 14.48 2.97 27.45
CA ASN A 370 13.51 3.81 26.70
C ASN A 370 13.61 3.66 25.16
N TRP A 371 14.37 2.71 24.67
CA TRP A 371 14.72 2.52 23.27
C TRP A 371 13.89 1.47 22.56
N LEU A 372 13.29 0.54 23.30
CA LEU A 372 12.50 -0.53 22.71
C LEU A 372 11.07 -0.07 22.50
N GLN A 373 10.77 0.31 21.29
CA GLN A 373 9.40 0.54 20.84
C GLN A 373 8.89 -0.68 20.06
N TRP A 374 7.60 -0.74 19.81
CA TRP A 374 7.00 -1.75 18.95
C TRP A 374 7.33 -1.41 17.51
N SER A 375 8.24 -2.13 16.89
CA SER A 375 8.59 -1.92 15.47
C SER A 375 7.46 -2.38 14.56
N ILE A 376 7.43 -1.89 13.33
CA ILE A 376 6.69 -2.51 12.24
C ILE A 376 7.58 -3.55 11.60
N GLY A 377 7.42 -4.80 12.01
CA GLY A 377 8.27 -5.89 11.54
C GLY A 377 7.90 -6.49 10.20
N LYS A 378 6.80 -6.06 9.58
CA LYS A 378 6.29 -6.65 8.33
C LYS A 378 7.34 -6.65 7.22
N PHE A 379 8.07 -5.56 7.05
CA PHE A 379 9.13 -5.39 6.06
C PHE A 379 10.52 -5.56 6.67
N ARG A 380 10.66 -6.43 7.68
CA ARG A 380 11.95 -6.65 8.34
C ARG A 380 12.99 -7.24 7.41
N ARG A 381 14.21 -6.75 7.53
CA ARG A 381 15.38 -7.24 6.78
C ARG A 381 16.03 -8.45 7.41
N TYR A 382 15.87 -8.61 8.68
CA TYR A 382 16.50 -9.68 9.46
C TYR A 382 15.72 -11.00 9.34
N PRO A 383 16.41 -12.14 9.16
CA PRO A 383 17.83 -12.24 8.78
C PRO A 383 18.05 -11.84 7.33
N LEU A 384 19.21 -11.26 7.02
CA LEU A 384 19.55 -10.89 5.64
C LEU A 384 19.52 -12.13 4.75
N ALA A 385 18.94 -12.00 3.57
CA ALA A 385 18.92 -13.09 2.58
C ALA A 385 20.33 -13.43 2.12
N ASP A 386 21.17 -12.41 1.92
CA ASP A 386 22.60 -12.52 1.63
C ASP A 386 23.37 -11.41 2.36
N PRO A 387 24.07 -11.72 3.47
CA PRO A 387 24.87 -10.75 4.19
C PRO A 387 26.02 -10.13 3.37
N SER A 388 26.48 -10.82 2.31
CA SER A 388 27.58 -10.33 1.48
C SER A 388 27.16 -9.25 0.47
N SER A 389 25.88 -9.16 0.16
CA SER A 389 25.31 -8.18 -0.77
C SER A 389 24.77 -6.93 -0.08
N TYR A 390 25.21 -6.67 1.14
CA TYR A 390 24.69 -5.60 1.95
C TYR A 390 24.91 -4.21 1.35
N ASN A 391 23.81 -3.55 1.03
CA ASN A 391 23.72 -2.09 0.91
C ASN A 391 22.51 -1.68 1.74
N TYR A 392 22.69 -0.79 2.73
CA TYR A 392 21.61 -0.43 3.67
C TYR A 392 20.44 0.31 3.00
N THR A 393 20.60 0.79 1.79
CA THR A 393 19.54 1.43 1.00
C THR A 393 18.81 0.45 0.08
N ASN A 394 19.34 -0.77 -0.13
CA ASN A 394 18.82 -1.71 -1.11
C ASN A 394 18.07 -2.84 -0.45
N PHE A 395 16.77 -2.76 -0.57
CA PHE A 395 15.86 -3.76 -0.05
C PHE A 395 15.37 -4.65 -1.18
N GLY A 396 15.79 -5.90 -1.15
CA GLY A 396 15.30 -6.95 -2.06
C GLY A 396 13.89 -7.44 -1.74
N MET A 397 13.10 -6.66 -1.02
CA MET A 397 11.72 -7.02 -0.68
C MET A 397 10.75 -6.28 -1.58
N ASP A 398 9.70 -7.00 -1.98
CA ASP A 398 8.61 -6.41 -2.72
C ASP A 398 7.69 -5.62 -1.79
N GLU A 399 7.18 -4.49 -2.27
CA GLU A 399 6.13 -3.72 -1.60
C GLU A 399 4.78 -4.04 -2.24
N PRO A 400 3.93 -4.84 -1.60
CA PRO A 400 2.61 -5.12 -2.10
C PRO A 400 1.77 -3.85 -2.20
N LEU A 401 1.19 -3.60 -3.37
CA LEU A 401 0.19 -2.55 -3.59
C LEU A 401 -1.22 -3.12 -3.53
N LEU A 402 -1.36 -4.40 -3.86
CA LEU A 402 -2.62 -5.13 -3.75
C LEU A 402 -2.35 -6.63 -3.54
N ARG A 403 -3.01 -7.21 -2.53
CA ARG A 403 -2.94 -8.64 -2.21
C ARG A 403 -4.31 -9.29 -2.23
N TYR A 404 -4.34 -10.61 -2.39
CA TYR A 404 -5.58 -11.40 -2.36
C TYR A 404 -6.31 -11.29 -1.01
N ALA A 405 -5.58 -11.16 0.10
CA ALA A 405 -6.19 -10.87 1.40
C ALA A 405 -7.00 -9.57 1.39
N ASP A 406 -6.51 -8.51 0.74
CA ASP A 406 -7.24 -7.25 0.60
C ASP A 406 -8.51 -7.43 -0.25
N VAL A 407 -8.41 -8.19 -1.35
CA VAL A 407 -9.58 -8.52 -2.19
C VAL A 407 -10.65 -9.27 -1.39
N LEU A 408 -10.26 -10.24 -0.56
CA LEU A 408 -11.18 -10.97 0.32
C LEU A 408 -11.88 -10.06 1.32
N LEU A 409 -11.12 -9.13 1.92
CA LEU A 409 -11.67 -8.19 2.90
C LEU A 409 -12.56 -7.12 2.25
N MET A 410 -12.25 -6.69 1.01
CA MET A 410 -13.13 -5.81 0.23
C MET A 410 -14.41 -6.53 -0.19
N TYR A 411 -14.31 -7.78 -0.62
CA TYR A 411 -15.47 -8.63 -0.89
C TYR A 411 -16.39 -8.72 0.34
N ALA A 412 -15.81 -9.03 1.51
CA ALA A 412 -16.57 -9.16 2.74
C ALA A 412 -17.30 -7.86 3.13
N GLU A 413 -16.63 -6.72 2.97
CA GLU A 413 -17.23 -5.42 3.25
C GLU A 413 -18.35 -5.10 2.26
N ALA A 414 -18.10 -5.24 0.97
CA ALA A 414 -19.09 -4.98 -0.07
C ALA A 414 -20.30 -5.93 0.05
N TYR A 415 -20.06 -7.20 0.34
CA TYR A 415 -21.14 -8.20 0.59
C TYR A 415 -22.05 -7.77 1.75
N ASN A 416 -21.43 -7.36 2.86
CA ASN A 416 -22.19 -6.89 4.03
C ASN A 416 -23.04 -5.66 3.72
N GLU A 417 -22.53 -4.73 2.92
CA GLU A 417 -23.25 -3.52 2.53
C GLU A 417 -24.42 -3.83 1.57
N VAL A 418 -24.19 -4.69 0.59
CA VAL A 418 -25.22 -5.08 -0.41
C VAL A 418 -26.34 -5.88 0.21
N ASN A 419 -26.00 -6.82 1.09
CA ASN A 419 -26.97 -7.75 1.69
C ASN A 419 -27.52 -7.29 3.05
N HIS A 420 -27.11 -6.11 3.54
CA HIS A 420 -27.42 -5.63 4.88
C HIS A 420 -27.13 -6.66 5.98
N GLY A 421 -26.01 -7.37 5.82
CA GLY A 421 -25.55 -8.38 6.74
C GLY A 421 -24.44 -9.25 6.16
N PRO A 422 -23.64 -9.90 7.03
CA PRO A 422 -22.49 -10.70 6.62
C PRO A 422 -22.85 -12.05 5.96
N GLY A 423 -24.14 -12.40 5.88
CA GLY A 423 -24.63 -13.66 5.33
C GLY A 423 -24.58 -14.83 6.31
N ASP A 424 -24.71 -16.03 5.79
CA ASP A 424 -24.74 -17.24 6.61
C ASP A 424 -23.34 -17.58 7.12
N TYR A 425 -23.24 -17.80 8.42
CA TYR A 425 -22.03 -18.31 9.04
C TYR A 425 -21.91 -19.82 8.83
N ARG A 426 -20.79 -20.25 8.29
CA ARG A 426 -20.41 -21.66 8.17
C ARG A 426 -19.11 -21.89 8.94
N PRO A 427 -19.07 -22.81 9.93
CA PRO A 427 -17.85 -23.11 10.66
C PRO A 427 -16.72 -23.55 9.71
N SER A 428 -15.54 -22.99 9.87
CA SER A 428 -14.37 -23.47 9.15
C SER A 428 -13.97 -24.85 9.68
N SER A 429 -14.12 -25.88 8.88
CA SER A 429 -13.73 -27.24 9.24
C SER A 429 -12.25 -27.47 8.95
N GLY A 430 -11.44 -27.70 9.99
CA GLY A 430 -10.04 -28.07 9.85
C GLY A 430 -9.13 -26.98 9.28
N MET A 431 -7.84 -27.29 9.09
CA MET A 431 -6.82 -26.35 8.61
C MET A 431 -6.62 -26.36 7.09
N ASP A 432 -7.33 -27.18 6.36
CA ASP A 432 -7.21 -27.22 4.90
C ASP A 432 -7.85 -25.99 4.28
N MET A 433 -7.01 -25.19 3.62
CA MET A 433 -7.43 -23.97 2.90
C MET A 433 -7.85 -24.27 1.46
N SER A 434 -7.63 -25.48 0.97
CA SER A 434 -8.01 -25.87 -0.37
C SER A 434 -9.52 -26.07 -0.49
N GLY A 435 -10.10 -25.58 -1.59
CA GLY A 435 -11.50 -25.81 -1.92
C GLY A 435 -12.55 -25.06 -1.11
N ILE A 436 -12.17 -24.04 -0.32
CA ILE A 436 -13.15 -23.18 0.38
C ILE A 436 -13.91 -22.33 -0.65
N SER A 437 -15.18 -22.61 -0.82
CA SER A 437 -16.09 -21.76 -1.59
C SER A 437 -16.52 -20.57 -0.77
N ILE A 438 -16.22 -19.36 -1.25
CA ILE A 438 -16.61 -18.10 -0.62
C ILE A 438 -18.04 -17.76 -1.05
N GLN A 439 -18.99 -17.79 -0.12
CA GLN A 439 -20.41 -17.53 -0.35
C GLN A 439 -20.98 -16.43 0.56
N SER A 440 -20.21 -16.02 1.57
CA SER A 440 -20.62 -14.98 2.52
C SER A 440 -19.43 -14.12 2.90
N ALA A 441 -19.70 -13.00 3.57
CA ALA A 441 -18.66 -12.16 4.14
C ALA A 441 -17.86 -12.91 5.23
N TYR A 442 -18.54 -13.78 6.01
CA TYR A 442 -17.87 -14.62 7.00
C TYR A 442 -16.84 -15.56 6.39
N ASP A 443 -17.16 -16.20 5.25
CA ASP A 443 -16.22 -17.10 4.59
C ASP A 443 -14.92 -16.37 4.21
N ALA A 444 -15.06 -15.18 3.60
CA ALA A 444 -13.93 -14.40 3.15
C ALA A 444 -13.03 -13.94 4.31
N VAL A 445 -13.63 -13.40 5.39
CA VAL A 445 -12.87 -12.97 6.57
C VAL A 445 -12.25 -14.17 7.29
N ASN A 446 -13.02 -15.25 7.47
CA ASN A 446 -12.54 -16.42 8.18
C ASN A 446 -11.43 -17.16 7.43
N LEU A 447 -11.37 -17.04 6.10
CA LEU A 447 -10.24 -17.53 5.31
C LEU A 447 -8.94 -16.78 5.68
N VAL A 448 -8.99 -15.45 5.78
CA VAL A 448 -7.84 -14.62 6.20
C VAL A 448 -7.43 -14.96 7.64
N ARG A 449 -8.38 -15.07 8.55
CA ARG A 449 -8.16 -15.40 9.96
C ARG A 449 -7.61 -16.81 10.16
N LYS A 450 -8.11 -17.78 9.39
CA LYS A 450 -7.66 -19.17 9.42
C LYS A 450 -6.18 -19.31 9.08
N ARG A 451 -5.68 -18.57 8.08
CA ARG A 451 -4.25 -18.55 7.73
C ARG A 451 -3.37 -18.16 8.92
N SER A 452 -3.84 -17.26 9.80
CA SER A 452 -3.11 -16.85 11.01
C SER A 452 -2.95 -17.98 12.05
N ARG A 453 -3.75 -19.03 11.95
CA ARG A 453 -3.69 -20.21 12.81
C ARG A 453 -2.68 -21.25 12.33
N ILE A 454 -2.31 -21.19 11.06
CA ILE A 454 -1.44 -22.20 10.45
C ILE A 454 -0.01 -21.95 10.91
N ALA A 455 0.38 -22.61 11.97
CA ALA A 455 1.74 -22.74 12.43
C ALA A 455 2.16 -24.21 12.23
N ASN A 456 2.50 -24.57 11.00
CA ASN A 456 2.98 -25.91 10.70
C ASN A 456 4.51 -25.95 10.85
N GLU A 457 5.06 -26.90 11.61
CA GLU A 457 6.50 -27.06 11.82
C GLU A 457 7.32 -27.12 10.53
N GLY A 458 6.74 -27.63 9.44
CA GLY A 458 7.39 -27.72 8.14
C GLY A 458 7.50 -26.39 7.38
N ILE A 459 6.73 -25.39 7.77
CA ILE A 459 6.65 -24.08 7.09
C ILE A 459 7.45 -23.01 7.85
N MET A 460 7.79 -23.30 9.11
CA MET A 460 8.49 -22.33 9.94
C MET A 460 9.96 -22.22 9.58
N HIS A 461 10.32 -21.06 9.06
CA HIS A 461 11.71 -20.72 8.80
C HIS A 461 12.44 -20.51 10.11
N GLN A 462 13.30 -21.47 10.44
CA GLN A 462 14.10 -21.56 11.68
C GLN A 462 14.93 -20.30 11.96
N ASP A 463 15.11 -19.45 10.96
CA ASP A 463 16.02 -18.30 10.99
C ASP A 463 15.38 -17.01 11.54
N VAL A 464 14.06 -16.98 11.76
CA VAL A 464 13.35 -15.74 12.11
C VAL A 464 12.94 -15.68 13.57
N LEU A 465 12.61 -16.83 14.15
CA LEU A 465 12.27 -16.97 15.57
C LEU A 465 12.76 -18.34 16.06
N PRO A 466 13.21 -18.48 17.30
CA PRO A 466 13.65 -19.76 17.83
C PRO A 466 12.53 -20.79 17.79
N ARG A 467 12.87 -21.93 17.26
CA ARG A 467 11.99 -23.06 16.99
C ARG A 467 11.09 -23.47 18.20
N LYS A 468 11.62 -23.39 19.40
CA LYS A 468 10.90 -23.79 20.63
C LYS A 468 9.70 -22.88 20.95
N LEU A 469 9.80 -21.60 20.64
CA LEU A 469 8.73 -20.64 20.87
C LEU A 469 7.56 -20.83 19.91
N ILE A 470 7.86 -21.21 18.70
CA ILE A 470 6.88 -21.33 17.65
C ILE A 470 6.12 -22.64 17.77
N THR A 471 6.79 -23.72 18.20
CA THR A 471 6.16 -25.04 18.44
C THR A 471 5.21 -25.04 19.63
N ASP A 472 5.59 -24.36 20.71
CA ASP A 472 4.72 -24.25 21.89
C ASP A 472 3.44 -23.44 21.59
N TYR A 473 3.51 -22.63 20.55
CA TYR A 473 2.45 -21.79 20.05
C TYR A 473 1.51 -22.46 19.09
N ALA A 474 2.05 -23.29 18.22
CA ALA A 474 1.25 -23.97 17.21
C ALA A 474 0.13 -24.78 17.85
N THR A 475 0.40 -25.38 19.00
CA THR A 475 -0.57 -26.16 19.76
C THR A 475 -1.65 -25.31 20.45
N GLU A 476 -1.32 -24.13 20.91
CA GLU A 476 -2.31 -23.22 21.54
C GLU A 476 -3.10 -22.40 20.51
N VAL A 477 -2.48 -22.08 19.36
CA VAL A 477 -3.10 -21.27 18.30
C VAL A 477 -4.17 -22.04 17.54
N ASP A 478 -4.01 -23.34 17.35
CA ASP A 478 -4.99 -24.16 16.64
C ASP A 478 -6.37 -24.18 17.34
N GLU A 479 -6.38 -24.01 18.65
CA GLU A 479 -7.61 -24.00 19.43
C GLU A 479 -8.24 -22.61 19.59
N CYS A 480 -7.52 -21.54 19.31
CA CYS A 480 -7.83 -20.25 19.90
C CYS A 480 -8.16 -19.08 18.98
N VAL A 481 -7.80 -19.05 17.66
CA VAL A 481 -8.33 -17.96 16.78
C VAL A 481 -9.73 -18.33 16.32
N PRO A 482 -10.79 -17.77 16.93
CA PRO A 482 -12.14 -18.14 16.57
C PRO A 482 -12.49 -17.62 15.19
N ASP A 483 -13.34 -18.36 14.48
CA ASP A 483 -14.04 -17.78 13.36
C ASP A 483 -14.88 -16.58 13.82
N TRP A 484 -15.01 -15.59 12.98
CA TRP A 484 -16.08 -14.63 13.16
C TRP A 484 -17.42 -15.35 12.93
N LYS A 485 -18.30 -15.17 13.88
CA LYS A 485 -19.67 -15.70 13.88
C LYS A 485 -20.59 -14.66 14.49
N PRO A 486 -21.90 -14.75 14.30
CA PRO A 486 -22.84 -13.83 14.90
C PRO A 486 -22.59 -13.63 16.40
N GLY A 487 -22.44 -12.37 16.82
CA GLY A 487 -22.18 -11.99 18.19
C GLY A 487 -20.78 -12.25 18.75
N ALA A 488 -19.82 -12.71 17.92
CA ALA A 488 -18.48 -13.08 18.39
C ALA A 488 -17.33 -12.32 17.72
N TYR A 489 -17.59 -11.26 16.98
CA TYR A 489 -16.56 -10.37 16.45
C TYR A 489 -16.44 -9.10 17.29
N GLY A 490 -15.34 -8.41 17.20
CA GLY A 490 -15.03 -7.23 18.01
C GLY A 490 -14.08 -7.52 19.15
N TYR A 491 -13.26 -8.55 18.99
CA TYR A 491 -12.32 -8.96 20.01
C TYR A 491 -11.21 -7.93 20.19
N ILE A 492 -11.10 -7.36 21.38
CA ILE A 492 -9.93 -6.63 21.83
C ILE A 492 -9.49 -7.24 23.16
N TYR A 493 -8.24 -7.53 23.23
CA TYR A 493 -7.32 -8.10 24.21
C TYR A 493 -7.82 -8.54 25.59
N ASP A 494 -8.87 -8.01 26.18
CA ASP A 494 -9.35 -8.31 27.52
C ASP A 494 -10.67 -9.10 27.58
N GLY A 495 -11.20 -9.52 26.46
CA GLY A 495 -12.46 -10.24 26.36
C GLY A 495 -13.71 -9.42 26.74
N VAL A 496 -13.52 -8.26 27.36
CA VAL A 496 -14.61 -7.41 27.84
C VAL A 496 -15.21 -6.61 26.69
N ARG A 497 -14.40 -6.26 25.70
CA ARG A 497 -14.78 -5.37 24.61
C ARG A 497 -15.66 -6.05 23.55
N THR A 498 -15.53 -7.35 23.36
CA THR A 498 -16.31 -8.11 22.38
C THR A 498 -17.82 -8.03 22.62
N ALA A 499 -18.23 -8.32 23.84
CA ALA A 499 -19.63 -8.23 24.23
C ALA A 499 -20.13 -6.78 24.25
N TRP A 500 -19.26 -5.83 24.58
CA TRP A 500 -19.62 -4.43 24.62
C TRP A 500 -19.79 -3.81 23.22
N GLU A 501 -18.90 -4.08 22.27
CA GLU A 501 -19.03 -3.58 20.92
C GLU A 501 -20.23 -4.16 20.19
N TYR A 502 -20.47 -5.47 20.33
CA TYR A 502 -21.66 -6.11 19.78
C TYR A 502 -22.95 -5.51 20.37
N ASN A 503 -23.03 -5.42 21.68
CA ASN A 503 -24.19 -4.84 22.37
C ASN A 503 -24.40 -3.36 22.02
N ARG A 504 -23.33 -2.64 21.68
CA ARG A 504 -23.41 -1.24 21.27
C ARG A 504 -24.06 -1.07 19.92
N TYR A 505 -23.80 -1.98 18.98
CA TYR A 505 -24.33 -1.87 17.62
C TYR A 505 -25.69 -2.52 17.47
N GLY A 506 -25.99 -3.53 18.26
CA GLY A 506 -27.32 -4.14 18.33
C GLY A 506 -27.70 -5.06 17.17
N ASP A 507 -26.88 -5.15 16.13
CA ASP A 507 -27.10 -5.99 14.95
C ASP A 507 -25.78 -6.43 14.30
N ASP A 508 -25.81 -7.54 13.59
CA ASP A 508 -24.65 -8.12 12.93
C ASP A 508 -24.12 -7.24 11.78
N TYR A 509 -24.98 -6.58 11.05
CA TYR A 509 -24.61 -5.72 9.93
C TYR A 509 -23.68 -4.57 10.38
N THR A 510 -24.11 -3.84 11.41
CA THR A 510 -23.36 -2.68 11.91
C THR A 510 -22.10 -3.10 12.66
N ALA A 511 -22.17 -4.17 13.43
CA ALA A 511 -21.02 -4.72 14.13
C ALA A 511 -19.96 -5.24 13.14
N PHE A 512 -20.36 -5.99 12.13
CA PHE A 512 -19.47 -6.50 11.10
C PHE A 512 -18.82 -5.38 10.30
N ARG A 513 -19.59 -4.34 9.90
CA ARG A 513 -19.07 -3.14 9.23
C ARG A 513 -17.94 -2.49 10.02
N THR A 514 -18.05 -2.45 11.33
CA THR A 514 -17.00 -1.87 12.18
C THR A 514 -15.79 -2.79 12.28
N GLU A 515 -16.02 -4.06 12.49
CA GLU A 515 -14.95 -5.02 12.74
C GLU A 515 -14.16 -5.37 11.49
N ILE A 516 -14.75 -5.31 10.29
CA ILE A 516 -13.99 -5.51 9.05
C ILE A 516 -12.84 -4.50 8.91
N LEU A 517 -13.02 -3.26 9.39
CA LEU A 517 -11.96 -2.26 9.39
C LEU A 517 -10.83 -2.62 10.37
N ASN A 518 -11.15 -3.31 11.46
CA ASN A 518 -10.16 -3.81 12.41
C ASN A 518 -9.41 -5.03 11.84
N GLU A 519 -10.11 -5.92 11.12
CA GLU A 519 -9.45 -7.04 10.43
C GLU A 519 -8.52 -6.54 9.33
N ARG A 520 -8.94 -5.54 8.54
CA ARG A 520 -8.09 -4.86 7.57
C ARG A 520 -6.86 -4.24 8.24
N ALA A 521 -7.02 -3.62 9.40
CA ALA A 521 -5.91 -3.04 10.16
C ALA A 521 -4.90 -4.10 10.63
N ARG A 522 -5.37 -5.26 11.12
CA ARG A 522 -4.52 -6.39 11.52
C ARG A 522 -3.76 -6.99 10.35
N GLU A 523 -4.43 -7.14 9.21
CA GLU A 523 -3.88 -7.80 8.03
C GLU A 523 -2.99 -6.89 7.18
N LEU A 524 -3.39 -5.63 6.97
CA LEU A 524 -2.82 -4.74 5.96
C LEU A 524 -1.97 -3.61 6.53
N VAL A 525 -1.60 -3.67 7.81
CA VAL A 525 -0.76 -2.62 8.41
C VAL A 525 0.50 -2.37 7.60
N ALA A 526 0.84 -1.10 7.43
CA ALA A 526 2.02 -0.63 6.70
C ALA A 526 2.08 -1.05 5.21
N GLU A 527 1.02 -1.62 4.66
CA GLU A 527 0.87 -1.82 3.23
C GLU A 527 0.06 -0.69 2.63
N SER A 528 0.46 -0.18 1.48
CA SER A 528 -0.20 0.90 0.76
C SER A 528 -0.80 2.02 1.67
N THR A 529 -1.88 2.66 1.26
CA THR A 529 -2.46 3.81 1.98
C THR A 529 -3.67 3.48 2.83
N ASP A 530 -4.00 2.22 2.95
CA ASP A 530 -5.40 1.86 3.14
C ASP A 530 -5.97 2.24 4.50
N ARG A 531 -5.18 2.17 5.60
CA ARG A 531 -5.77 2.48 6.91
C ARG A 531 -6.33 3.89 7.03
N TRP A 532 -5.57 4.91 6.63
CA TRP A 532 -6.07 6.29 6.66
C TRP A 532 -7.29 6.46 5.74
N CYS A 533 -7.19 5.93 4.52
CA CYS A 533 -8.27 5.98 3.55
C CYS A 533 -9.53 5.26 4.05
N ASP A 534 -9.40 4.11 4.73
CA ASP A 534 -10.50 3.39 5.34
C ASP A 534 -11.21 4.24 6.42
N LEU A 535 -10.44 4.89 7.29
CA LEU A 535 -11.00 5.76 8.31
C LEU A 535 -11.71 6.99 7.71
N VAL A 536 -11.10 7.60 6.68
CA VAL A 536 -11.65 8.78 5.99
C VAL A 536 -12.93 8.43 5.25
N ARG A 537 -12.95 7.36 4.42
CA ARG A 537 -14.16 7.00 3.67
C ARG A 537 -15.34 6.66 4.57
N ARG A 538 -15.07 6.16 5.77
CA ARG A 538 -16.09 5.87 6.79
C ARG A 538 -16.39 7.06 7.72
N GLY A 539 -15.64 8.17 7.63
CA GLY A 539 -15.84 9.38 8.44
C GLY A 539 -15.53 9.22 9.92
N ILE A 540 -14.72 8.23 10.28
CA ILE A 540 -14.41 7.90 11.68
C ILE A 540 -12.99 8.29 12.12
N GLN A 541 -12.19 8.88 11.23
CA GLN A 541 -10.77 9.18 11.49
C GLN A 541 -10.56 10.04 12.74
N VAL A 542 -11.33 11.12 12.92
CA VAL A 542 -11.21 12.01 14.09
C VAL A 542 -11.56 11.26 15.37
N LYS A 543 -12.72 10.58 15.36
CA LYS A 543 -13.20 9.80 16.50
C LYS A 543 -12.24 8.69 16.87
N GLN A 544 -11.72 7.98 15.87
CA GLN A 544 -10.81 6.86 16.07
C GLN A 544 -9.48 7.33 16.68
N MET A 545 -8.91 8.41 16.15
CA MET A 545 -7.68 8.98 16.68
C MET A 545 -7.83 9.54 18.09
N GLN A 546 -8.99 10.13 18.41
CA GLN A 546 -9.30 10.62 19.76
C GLN A 546 -9.57 9.49 20.76
N ALA A 547 -10.28 8.43 20.33
CA ALA A 547 -10.58 7.28 21.18
C ALA A 547 -9.31 6.53 21.59
N TRP A 548 -8.32 6.46 20.73
CA TRP A 548 -7.04 5.80 21.00
C TRP A 548 -6.35 6.34 22.27
N ARG A 549 -6.42 7.64 22.53
CA ARG A 549 -5.83 8.26 23.72
C ARG A 549 -6.47 7.79 25.04
N GLN A 550 -7.73 7.39 25.01
CA GLN A 550 -8.49 7.03 26.22
C GLN A 550 -8.28 5.58 26.66
N TYR A 551 -7.71 4.73 25.79
CA TYR A 551 -7.72 3.28 25.97
C TYR A 551 -6.33 2.64 26.10
N ASN A 552 -5.37 3.31 26.69
CA ASN A 552 -4.11 2.64 27.01
C ASN A 552 -4.11 2.20 28.50
N PRO A 553 -4.58 0.99 28.83
CA PRO A 553 -4.65 0.52 30.22
C PRO A 553 -3.27 0.17 30.81
N PHE A 554 -2.21 0.08 29.97
CA PHE A 554 -0.90 -0.39 30.38
C PHE A 554 0.10 0.73 30.69
N ILE A 555 -0.28 1.99 30.49
CA ILE A 555 0.58 3.12 30.76
C ILE A 555 0.08 3.83 32.02
N SER A 556 0.97 4.01 33.00
CA SER A 556 0.68 4.84 34.17
C SER A 556 0.27 6.26 33.74
N ASN A 557 -0.52 6.94 34.57
CA ASN A 557 -1.02 8.28 34.23
C ASN A 557 0.09 9.30 33.94
N THR A 558 1.32 9.02 34.38
CA THR A 558 2.52 9.87 34.18
C THR A 558 3.24 9.57 32.86
N GLU A 559 3.10 8.37 32.28
CA GLU A 559 3.78 7.96 31.05
C GLU A 559 2.92 8.16 29.78
N ARG A 560 1.62 8.42 29.95
CA ARG A 560 0.67 8.64 28.83
C ARG A 560 1.01 9.85 27.96
N GLU A 561 1.80 10.78 28.47
CA GLU A 561 2.18 11.99 27.73
C GLU A 561 3.28 11.77 26.69
N ILE A 562 3.99 10.64 26.74
CA ILE A 562 5.21 10.43 25.94
C ILE A 562 4.92 9.84 24.56
N THR A 563 3.79 9.19 24.33
CA THR A 563 3.64 8.25 23.22
C THR A 563 3.17 8.84 21.90
N THR A 564 2.47 9.96 21.90
CA THR A 564 2.18 10.72 20.65
C THR A 564 1.83 12.16 21.02
N PRO A 565 2.80 13.05 21.12
CA PRO A 565 2.51 14.44 21.45
C PRO A 565 1.56 15.07 20.42
N GLY A 566 0.42 15.57 20.88
CA GLY A 566 -0.45 16.46 20.11
C GLY A 566 -1.35 15.84 19.04
N ALA A 567 -1.13 14.58 18.60
CA ALA A 567 -1.88 14.02 17.47
C ALA A 567 -3.41 14.01 17.65
N PRO A 568 -3.98 13.50 18.75
CA PRO A 568 -5.44 13.47 18.91
C PRO A 568 -6.08 14.84 19.16
N GLU A 569 -5.30 15.79 19.65
CA GLU A 569 -5.78 17.15 19.96
C GLU A 569 -5.85 18.04 18.74
N ASN A 570 -4.93 17.83 17.80
CA ASN A 570 -4.80 18.64 16.60
C ASN A 570 -5.66 18.14 15.43
N ILE A 571 -6.10 16.88 15.47
CA ILE A 571 -6.90 16.33 14.36
C ILE A 571 -8.27 16.99 14.27
N GLN A 572 -8.62 17.45 13.09
CA GLN A 572 -9.88 18.11 12.78
C GLN A 572 -10.48 17.52 11.51
N SER A 573 -11.77 17.78 11.27
CA SER A 573 -12.45 17.34 10.05
C SER A 573 -11.76 17.81 8.77
N ARG A 574 -11.09 18.97 8.79
CA ARG A 574 -10.29 19.47 7.66
C ARG A 574 -9.13 18.54 7.27
N ASN A 575 -8.65 17.72 8.19
CA ASN A 575 -7.55 16.77 7.93
C ASN A 575 -7.98 15.54 7.13
N MET A 576 -9.24 15.46 6.70
CA MET A 576 -9.69 14.39 5.78
C MET A 576 -8.97 14.46 4.43
N LEU A 577 -8.56 15.64 4.01
CA LEU A 577 -7.77 15.86 2.81
C LEU A 577 -6.43 16.53 3.19
N LEU A 578 -5.40 16.19 2.43
CA LEU A 578 -4.15 16.93 2.50
C LEU A 578 -4.29 18.29 1.81
N PRO A 579 -3.60 19.33 2.29
CA PRO A 579 -3.54 20.59 1.58
C PRO A 579 -2.81 20.42 0.25
N VAL A 580 -3.31 21.09 -0.79
CA VAL A 580 -2.59 21.15 -2.07
C VAL A 580 -1.29 21.93 -1.84
N PRO A 581 -0.13 21.40 -2.27
CA PRO A 581 1.15 22.07 -2.09
C PRO A 581 1.17 23.47 -2.71
N LEU A 582 1.95 24.36 -2.11
CA LEU A 582 2.28 25.64 -2.74
C LEU A 582 3.12 25.36 -3.99
N SER A 583 2.76 25.97 -5.09
CA SER A 583 3.44 25.83 -6.39
C SER A 583 4.82 26.46 -6.39
#